data_cc81fd712dbb1744680933b1b449ae29
#
_entry.id   cc81fd712dbb1744680933b1b449ae29
#
_cell.length_a   1.000
_cell.length_b   1.000
_cell.length_c   1.000
_cell.angle_alpha   90.00
_cell.angle_beta   90.00
_cell.angle_gamma   90.00
#
_symmetry.space_group_name_H-M   'P 1'
#
loop_
_entity.id
_entity.type
_entity.pdbx_description
1 polymer ?
#
loop_
_entity_poly.entity_id
_entity_poly.type
_entity_poly.pdbx_seq_one_letter_code
_entity_poly.pdbx_strand_id
1 'polypeptide(L)'
;MPHSALFAATLSAFKAQSWVFREVPGMEVIEADFEAHHTKVPLHVQVYGDPNIASVVARASTTVPKTHQIQVAELIMRTNKELNLGNFELDWDDGVVMFRVTNIFPHGHQDERILASLVHAAIAEIDRITPFLGEICRTPKGELILLRVTDLMKRQDLLPPAPASE
;
A
#
# COMPACT_ATOMS: atom_id res chain seq x y z
N MET A 1 -5.48 -12.20 -25.80
CA MET A 1 -5.87 -10.88 -26.36
C MET A 1 -4.65 -9.97 -26.29
N PRO A 2 -4.48 -9.02 -27.19
CA PRO A 2 -3.39 -8.04 -27.05
C PRO A 2 -3.62 -7.22 -25.78
N HIS A 3 -2.53 -6.91 -25.07
CA HIS A 3 -2.56 -6.03 -23.89
C HIS A 3 -3.03 -4.62 -24.26
N SER A 4 -3.70 -3.96 -23.33
CA SER A 4 -4.00 -2.53 -23.47
C SER A 4 -2.70 -1.70 -23.48
N ALA A 5 -2.75 -0.50 -24.07
CA ALA A 5 -1.60 0.39 -24.11
C ALA A 5 -1.12 0.75 -22.67
N LEU A 6 -2.05 0.91 -21.73
CA LEU A 6 -1.72 1.19 -20.34
C LEU A 6 -1.04 0.00 -19.66
N PHE A 7 -1.48 -1.24 -19.93
CA PHE A 7 -0.81 -2.42 -19.38
C PHE A 7 0.59 -2.59 -19.95
N ALA A 8 0.76 -2.37 -21.25
CA ALA A 8 2.08 -2.39 -21.89
C ALA A 8 3.03 -1.34 -21.26
N ALA A 9 2.53 -0.12 -21.00
CA ALA A 9 3.30 0.91 -20.30
C ALA A 9 3.63 0.51 -18.85
N THR A 10 2.70 -0.17 -18.17
CA THR A 10 2.94 -0.68 -16.80
C THR A 10 4.05 -1.73 -16.80
N LEU A 11 4.04 -2.68 -17.73
CA LEU A 11 5.12 -3.67 -17.90
C LEU A 11 6.46 -2.99 -18.19
N SER A 12 6.45 -1.97 -19.04
CA SER A 12 7.65 -1.18 -19.38
C SER A 12 8.21 -0.47 -18.14
N ALA A 13 7.34 0.16 -17.33
CA ALA A 13 7.74 0.80 -16.08
C ALA A 13 8.42 -0.17 -15.11
N PHE A 14 7.86 -1.39 -14.93
CA PHE A 14 8.45 -2.41 -14.07
C PHE A 14 9.83 -2.87 -14.58
N LYS A 15 9.97 -3.08 -15.89
CA LYS A 15 11.23 -3.45 -16.53
C LYS A 15 12.28 -2.34 -16.40
N ALA A 16 11.89 -1.09 -16.62
CA ALA A 16 12.79 0.07 -16.51
C ALA A 16 13.36 0.23 -15.10
N GLN A 17 12.58 -0.12 -14.06
CA GLN A 17 13.00 -0.12 -12.66
C GLN A 17 13.75 -1.40 -12.27
N SER A 18 13.89 -2.37 -13.15
CA SER A 18 14.48 -3.69 -12.84
C SER A 18 13.76 -4.43 -11.71
N TRP A 19 12.47 -4.19 -11.54
CA TRP A 19 11.66 -4.89 -10.53
C TRP A 19 11.32 -6.30 -10.99
N VAL A 20 11.39 -7.25 -10.06
CA VAL A 20 10.97 -8.63 -10.29
C VAL A 20 9.46 -8.70 -10.14
N PHE A 21 8.78 -9.23 -11.15
CA PHE A 21 7.33 -9.33 -11.16
C PHE A 21 6.86 -10.56 -11.94
N ARG A 22 5.60 -10.90 -11.77
CA ARG A 22 4.91 -11.89 -12.62
C ARG A 22 3.60 -11.31 -13.15
N GLU A 23 3.24 -11.70 -14.35
CA GLU A 23 1.94 -11.41 -14.95
C GLU A 23 0.94 -12.50 -14.56
N VAL A 24 -0.30 -12.09 -14.26
CA VAL A 24 -1.38 -13.04 -14.00
C VAL A 24 -1.99 -13.47 -15.35
N PRO A 25 -1.96 -14.77 -15.70
CA PRO A 25 -2.45 -15.23 -16.99
C PRO A 25 -3.91 -14.84 -17.24
N GLY A 26 -4.18 -14.27 -18.42
CA GLY A 26 -5.53 -13.90 -18.85
C GLY A 26 -6.08 -12.62 -18.21
N MET A 27 -5.27 -11.91 -17.42
CA MET A 27 -5.65 -10.65 -16.77
C MET A 27 -4.60 -9.58 -17.03
N GLU A 28 -5.00 -8.33 -17.01
CA GLU A 28 -4.06 -7.19 -17.00
C GLU A 28 -3.66 -6.87 -15.54
N VAL A 29 -2.96 -7.82 -14.93
CA VAL A 29 -2.51 -7.75 -13.53
C VAL A 29 -1.05 -8.16 -13.45
N ILE A 30 -0.28 -7.36 -12.73
CA ILE A 30 1.09 -7.63 -12.32
C ILE A 30 1.09 -7.89 -10.82
N GLU A 31 1.83 -8.90 -10.37
CA GLU A 31 2.12 -9.16 -8.97
C GLU A 31 3.62 -9.07 -8.71
N ALA A 32 3.99 -8.46 -7.60
CA ALA A 32 5.37 -8.31 -7.17
C ALA A 32 5.48 -8.27 -5.64
N ASP A 33 6.65 -8.65 -5.13
CA ASP A 33 7.00 -8.54 -3.73
C ASP A 33 8.21 -7.63 -3.57
N PHE A 34 8.14 -6.69 -2.62
CA PHE A 34 9.21 -5.76 -2.35
C PHE A 34 9.72 -5.91 -0.91
N GLU A 35 11.03 -5.86 -0.73
CA GLU A 35 11.64 -5.71 0.58
C GLU A 35 11.68 -4.22 0.92
N ALA A 36 11.00 -3.83 2.00
CA ALA A 36 11.02 -2.49 2.54
C ALA A 36 11.80 -2.44 3.85
N HIS A 37 11.82 -1.30 4.55
CA HIS A 37 12.64 -1.16 5.76
C HIS A 37 12.09 -2.01 6.93
N HIS A 38 10.77 -1.99 7.13
CA HIS A 38 10.14 -2.67 8.27
C HIS A 38 9.50 -4.02 7.91
N THR A 39 9.22 -4.24 6.63
CA THR A 39 8.42 -5.39 6.21
C THR A 39 8.65 -5.75 4.74
N LYS A 40 8.21 -6.95 4.40
CA LYS A 40 8.00 -7.35 3.03
C LYS A 40 6.61 -6.87 2.57
N VAL A 41 6.54 -6.28 1.38
CA VAL A 41 5.33 -5.67 0.84
C VAL A 41 4.89 -6.42 -0.42
N PRO A 42 3.95 -7.36 -0.31
CA PRO A 42 3.27 -7.91 -1.48
C PRO A 42 2.37 -6.85 -2.11
N LEU A 43 2.42 -6.76 -3.43
CA LEU A 43 1.75 -5.72 -4.19
C LEU A 43 1.21 -6.29 -5.49
N HIS A 44 0.05 -5.79 -5.92
CA HIS A 44 -0.41 -6.01 -7.28
C HIS A 44 -0.79 -4.70 -7.96
N VAL A 45 -0.61 -4.65 -9.27
CA VAL A 45 -1.11 -3.58 -10.12
C VAL A 45 -2.14 -4.15 -11.07
N GLN A 46 -3.35 -3.63 -11.01
CA GLN A 46 -4.42 -3.98 -11.94
C GLN A 46 -4.68 -2.84 -12.88
N VAL A 47 -4.75 -3.15 -14.17
CA VAL A 47 -5.08 -2.20 -15.22
C VAL A 47 -6.48 -2.51 -15.75
N TYR A 48 -7.25 -1.45 -15.95
CA TYR A 48 -8.56 -1.47 -16.59
C TYR A 48 -8.44 -0.64 -17.89
N GLY A 49 -8.45 -1.32 -19.03
CA GLY A 49 -8.23 -0.68 -20.33
C GLY A 49 -9.28 0.37 -20.71
N ASP A 50 -10.50 0.22 -20.23
CA ASP A 50 -11.56 1.21 -20.26
C ASP A 50 -12.18 1.28 -18.86
N PRO A 51 -12.08 2.39 -18.15
CA PRO A 51 -11.74 3.78 -18.52
C PRO A 51 -10.23 4.17 -18.42
N ASN A 52 -9.29 3.28 -18.70
CA ASN A 52 -7.85 3.55 -18.71
C ASN A 52 -7.28 3.92 -17.31
N ILE A 53 -7.54 3.04 -16.36
CA ILE A 53 -7.16 3.17 -14.95
C ILE A 53 -6.07 2.16 -14.60
N ALA A 54 -5.06 2.59 -13.86
CA ALA A 54 -4.15 1.70 -13.13
C ALA A 54 -4.37 1.84 -11.62
N SER A 55 -4.61 0.73 -10.96
CA SER A 55 -4.78 0.63 -9.50
C SER A 55 -3.66 -0.21 -8.91
N VAL A 56 -2.89 0.37 -8.01
CA VAL A 56 -1.83 -0.28 -7.24
C VAL A 56 -2.37 -0.58 -5.85
N VAL A 57 -2.28 -1.83 -5.43
CA VAL A 57 -2.70 -2.28 -4.09
C VAL A 57 -1.53 -3.00 -3.42
N ALA A 58 -1.02 -2.41 -2.36
CA ALA A 58 -0.03 -3.02 -1.49
C ALA A 58 -0.69 -3.56 -0.22
N ARG A 59 -0.17 -4.66 0.32
CA ARG A 59 -0.74 -5.32 1.50
C ARG A 59 0.26 -5.32 2.64
N ALA A 60 -0.23 -5.09 3.86
CA ALA A 60 0.57 -5.32 5.06
C ALA A 60 0.75 -6.83 5.29
N SER A 61 1.93 -7.23 5.74
CA SER A 61 2.22 -8.63 6.09
C SER A 61 1.56 -9.04 7.40
N THR A 62 1.18 -8.07 8.24
CA THR A 62 0.52 -8.32 9.52
C THR A 62 -0.98 -8.53 9.31
N THR A 63 -1.50 -9.66 9.79
CA THR A 63 -2.95 -9.89 9.88
C THR A 63 -3.46 -9.37 11.21
N VAL A 64 -4.49 -8.55 11.18
CA VAL A 64 -5.08 -7.92 12.36
C VAL A 64 -6.09 -8.86 13.02
N PRO A 65 -5.88 -9.25 14.29
CA PRO A 65 -6.87 -10.06 15.00
C PRO A 65 -8.21 -9.33 15.11
N LYS A 66 -9.32 -10.06 15.04
CA LYS A 66 -10.68 -9.47 15.12
C LYS A 66 -10.88 -8.56 16.33
N THR A 67 -10.24 -8.89 17.46
CA THR A 67 -10.32 -8.10 18.69
C THR A 67 -9.61 -6.74 18.61
N HIS A 68 -8.71 -6.56 17.64
CA HIS A 68 -7.87 -5.35 17.47
C HIS A 68 -8.31 -4.48 16.28
N GLN A 69 -9.29 -4.94 15.50
CA GLN A 69 -9.70 -4.25 14.26
C GLN A 69 -10.23 -2.83 14.49
N ILE A 70 -10.87 -2.58 15.63
CA ILE A 70 -11.39 -1.24 15.96
C ILE A 70 -10.24 -0.22 16.10
N GLN A 71 -9.16 -0.58 16.83
CA GLN A 71 -8.01 0.28 17.00
C GLN A 71 -7.25 0.48 15.69
N VAL A 72 -7.14 -0.56 14.87
CA VAL A 72 -6.54 -0.46 13.53
C VAL A 72 -7.41 0.41 12.63
N ALA A 73 -8.73 0.26 12.65
CA ALA A 73 -9.64 1.11 11.89
C ALA A 73 -9.48 2.59 12.29
N GLU A 74 -9.37 2.89 13.59
CA GLU A 74 -9.09 4.25 14.06
C GLU A 74 -7.73 4.75 13.52
N LEU A 75 -6.67 3.93 13.58
CA LEU A 75 -5.36 4.29 13.06
C LEU A 75 -5.44 4.67 11.58
N ILE A 76 -6.01 3.81 10.74
CA ILE A 76 -6.06 4.04 9.30
C ILE A 76 -6.97 5.21 8.92
N MET A 77 -8.09 5.41 9.61
CA MET A 77 -8.99 6.55 9.38
C MET A 77 -8.30 7.88 9.70
N ARG A 78 -7.55 7.94 10.80
CA ARG A 78 -6.76 9.13 11.15
C ARG A 78 -5.63 9.36 10.17
N THR A 79 -4.94 8.29 9.74
CA THR A 79 -3.87 8.38 8.74
C THR A 79 -4.42 8.84 7.39
N ASN A 80 -5.53 8.28 6.93
CA ASN A 80 -6.16 8.67 5.65
C ASN A 80 -6.51 10.15 5.59
N LYS A 81 -6.88 10.75 6.73
CA LYS A 81 -7.18 12.18 6.79
C LYS A 81 -5.97 13.06 6.41
N GLU A 82 -4.76 12.58 6.68
CA GLU A 82 -3.51 13.33 6.43
C GLU A 82 -2.89 13.00 5.06
N LEU A 83 -3.39 11.97 4.36
CA LEU A 83 -2.87 11.56 3.06
C LEU A 83 -3.40 12.43 1.93
N ASN A 84 -2.50 12.80 1.01
CA ASN A 84 -2.84 13.51 -0.22
C ASN A 84 -3.05 12.55 -1.41
N LEU A 85 -2.57 11.32 -1.31
CA LEU A 85 -2.60 10.35 -2.40
C LEU A 85 -2.87 8.95 -1.85
N GLY A 86 -3.87 8.28 -2.40
CA GLY A 86 -4.24 6.94 -1.99
C GLY A 86 -4.95 6.89 -0.63
N ASN A 87 -5.24 5.69 -0.17
CA ASN A 87 -5.90 5.45 1.11
C ASN A 87 -5.61 4.04 1.63
N PHE A 88 -5.65 3.90 2.95
CA PHE A 88 -5.66 2.61 3.63
C PHE A 88 -7.06 2.03 3.69
N GLU A 89 -7.13 0.72 3.60
CA GLU A 89 -8.35 -0.09 3.71
C GLU A 89 -8.11 -1.21 4.72
N LEU A 90 -9.13 -1.56 5.50
CA LEU A 90 -9.11 -2.74 6.37
C LEU A 90 -10.19 -3.72 5.89
N ASP A 91 -9.77 -4.91 5.49
CA ASP A 91 -10.69 -6.01 5.28
C ASP A 91 -11.12 -6.56 6.65
N TRP A 92 -12.42 -6.40 6.97
CA TRP A 92 -12.99 -6.83 8.25
C TRP A 92 -13.10 -8.34 8.38
N ASP A 93 -13.20 -9.05 7.28
CA ASP A 93 -13.36 -10.51 7.29
C ASP A 93 -12.02 -11.20 7.52
N ASP A 94 -11.00 -10.78 6.77
CA ASP A 94 -9.67 -11.40 6.78
C ASP A 94 -8.66 -10.67 7.68
N GLY A 95 -8.96 -9.46 8.15
CA GLY A 95 -8.07 -8.65 8.98
C GLY A 95 -6.85 -8.12 8.23
N VAL A 96 -6.95 -7.99 6.91
CA VAL A 96 -5.84 -7.51 6.07
C VAL A 96 -5.91 -6.00 5.93
N VAL A 97 -4.80 -5.32 6.20
CA VAL A 97 -4.64 -3.89 5.90
C VAL A 97 -4.00 -3.76 4.52
N MET A 98 -4.59 -2.92 3.69
CA MET A 98 -4.11 -2.62 2.34
C MET A 98 -3.96 -1.11 2.16
N PHE A 99 -3.07 -0.73 1.26
CA PHE A 99 -2.98 0.63 0.75
C PHE A 99 -3.29 0.59 -0.74
N ARG A 100 -4.27 1.38 -1.15
CA ARG A 100 -4.66 1.51 -2.56
C ARG A 100 -4.37 2.91 -3.06
N VAL A 101 -3.73 2.98 -4.22
CA VAL A 101 -3.57 4.20 -4.97
C VAL A 101 -3.92 3.94 -6.43
N THR A 102 -4.73 4.84 -7.00
CA THR A 102 -5.29 4.68 -8.34
C THR A 102 -5.12 5.97 -9.13
N ASN A 103 -4.81 5.84 -10.41
CA ASN A 103 -4.76 6.97 -11.32
C ASN A 103 -5.49 6.65 -12.63
N ILE A 104 -6.10 7.68 -13.20
CA ILE A 104 -6.71 7.66 -14.54
C ILE A 104 -5.69 8.27 -15.51
N PHE A 105 -5.44 7.58 -16.61
CA PHE A 105 -4.51 8.03 -17.64
C PHE A 105 -5.29 8.47 -18.89
N PRO A 106 -5.02 9.65 -19.43
CA PRO A 106 -5.58 10.04 -20.72
C PRO A 106 -5.12 9.06 -21.81
N HIS A 107 -5.99 8.74 -22.75
CA HIS A 107 -5.64 7.89 -23.89
C HIS A 107 -4.44 8.48 -24.64
N GLY A 108 -3.44 7.65 -24.93
CA GLY A 108 -2.21 8.04 -25.59
C GLY A 108 -1.16 8.72 -24.68
N HIS A 109 -1.43 8.87 -23.38
CA HIS A 109 -0.55 9.54 -22.42
C HIS A 109 -0.30 8.66 -21.19
N GLN A 110 0.30 7.49 -21.37
CA GLN A 110 0.67 6.57 -20.29
C GLN A 110 2.11 6.87 -19.84
N ASP A 111 2.28 7.75 -18.86
CA ASP A 111 3.61 8.08 -18.32
C ASP A 111 4.08 6.99 -17.34
N GLU A 112 5.14 6.27 -17.72
CA GLU A 112 5.77 5.21 -16.93
C GLU A 112 6.31 5.71 -15.58
N ARG A 113 6.71 6.98 -15.50
CA ARG A 113 7.19 7.60 -14.25
C ARG A 113 6.07 7.76 -13.24
N ILE A 114 4.85 8.07 -13.70
CA ILE A 114 3.66 8.12 -12.83
C ILE A 114 3.38 6.72 -12.30
N LEU A 115 3.39 5.70 -13.17
CA LEU A 115 3.18 4.31 -12.77
C LEU A 115 4.20 3.87 -11.71
N ALA A 116 5.48 4.14 -11.93
CA ALA A 116 6.52 3.85 -10.95
C ALA A 116 6.30 4.61 -9.63
N SER A 117 5.89 5.86 -9.68
CA SER A 117 5.62 6.68 -8.49
C SER A 117 4.45 6.12 -7.67
N LEU A 118 3.40 5.59 -8.31
CA LEU A 118 2.28 4.93 -7.62
C LEU A 118 2.76 3.69 -6.85
N VAL A 119 3.64 2.89 -7.47
CA VAL A 119 4.22 1.70 -6.82
C VAL A 119 5.07 2.11 -5.62
N HIS A 120 5.97 3.09 -5.78
CA HIS A 120 6.79 3.59 -4.68
C HIS A 120 5.93 4.15 -3.53
N ALA A 121 4.89 4.91 -3.83
CA ALA A 121 3.98 5.45 -2.82
C ALA A 121 3.31 4.32 -2.02
N ALA A 122 2.83 3.28 -2.71
CA ALA A 122 2.17 2.16 -2.06
C ALA A 122 3.11 1.37 -1.13
N ILE A 123 4.36 1.15 -1.56
CA ILE A 123 5.38 0.48 -0.74
C ILE A 123 5.71 1.33 0.49
N ALA A 124 5.97 2.63 0.30
CA ALA A 124 6.34 3.55 1.38
C ALA A 124 5.24 3.66 2.44
N GLU A 125 3.98 3.72 2.05
CA GLU A 125 2.87 3.84 2.99
C GLU A 125 2.65 2.56 3.81
N ILE A 126 2.74 1.38 3.21
CA ILE A 126 2.67 0.11 3.95
C ILE A 126 3.86 -0.03 4.90
N ASP A 127 5.07 0.31 4.45
CA ASP A 127 6.25 0.27 5.33
C ASP A 127 6.10 1.22 6.52
N ARG A 128 5.65 2.46 6.27
CA ARG A 128 5.46 3.48 7.28
C ARG A 128 4.43 3.11 8.35
N ILE A 129 3.31 2.45 7.99
CA ILE A 129 2.26 2.08 8.95
C ILE A 129 2.61 0.81 9.73
N THR A 130 3.51 -0.03 9.23
CA THR A 130 3.82 -1.36 9.79
C THR A 130 4.21 -1.33 11.27
N PRO A 131 5.07 -0.44 11.77
CA PRO A 131 5.40 -0.38 13.20
C PRO A 131 4.18 -0.10 14.08
N PHE A 132 3.29 0.76 13.64
CA PHE A 132 2.06 1.12 14.37
C PHE A 132 1.07 -0.05 14.41
N LEU A 133 0.90 -0.76 13.29
CA LEU A 133 0.11 -1.99 13.25
C LEU A 133 0.68 -3.04 14.21
N GLY A 134 2.00 -3.19 14.23
CA GLY A 134 2.68 -4.10 15.14
C GLY A 134 2.42 -3.77 16.61
N GLU A 135 2.45 -2.50 17.00
CA GLU A 135 2.16 -2.09 18.39
C GLU A 135 0.71 -2.41 18.78
N ILE A 136 -0.25 -2.09 17.91
CA ILE A 136 -1.65 -2.43 18.18
C ILE A 136 -1.82 -3.95 18.31
N CYS A 137 -1.32 -4.72 17.35
CA CYS A 137 -1.52 -6.17 17.31
C CYS A 137 -0.82 -6.92 18.46
N ARG A 138 0.26 -6.36 19.01
CA ARG A 138 0.96 -6.93 20.19
C ARG A 138 0.33 -6.54 21.52
N THR A 139 -0.53 -5.53 21.55
CA THR A 139 -1.22 -5.11 22.77
C THR A 139 -2.14 -6.23 23.27
N PRO A 140 -2.02 -6.68 24.52
CA PRO A 140 -2.93 -7.69 25.07
C PRO A 140 -4.39 -7.23 24.98
N LYS A 141 -5.31 -8.15 24.65
CA LYS A 141 -6.74 -7.84 24.49
C LYS A 141 -7.32 -7.06 25.68
N GLY A 142 -6.92 -7.42 26.91
CA GLY A 142 -7.40 -6.74 28.13
C GLY A 142 -6.91 -5.31 28.29
N GLU A 143 -5.85 -4.92 27.58
CA GLU A 143 -5.23 -3.60 27.63
C GLU A 143 -5.67 -2.69 26.47
N LEU A 144 -6.37 -3.23 25.47
CA LEU A 144 -6.81 -2.46 24.29
C LEU A 144 -7.68 -1.26 24.66
N ILE A 145 -8.45 -1.36 25.75
CA ILE A 145 -9.29 -0.24 26.24
C ILE A 145 -8.44 0.95 26.72
N LEU A 146 -7.20 0.71 27.10
CA LEU A 146 -6.26 1.75 27.56
C LEU A 146 -5.43 2.31 26.41
N LEU A 147 -5.40 1.62 25.26
CA LEU A 147 -4.63 2.04 24.10
C LEU A 147 -5.28 3.27 23.44
N ARG A 148 -4.57 4.37 23.46
CA ARG A 148 -4.98 5.60 22.77
C ARG A 148 -4.23 5.71 21.46
N VAL A 149 -4.93 5.48 20.35
CA VAL A 149 -4.35 5.54 19.00
C VAL A 149 -3.73 6.91 18.70
N THR A 150 -4.33 7.99 19.20
CA THR A 150 -3.78 9.35 19.06
C THR A 150 -2.41 9.52 19.73
N ASP A 151 -2.16 8.84 20.84
CA ASP A 151 -0.87 8.90 21.52
C ASP A 151 0.14 7.98 20.84
N LEU A 152 -0.31 6.82 20.37
CA LEU A 152 0.49 5.91 19.54
C LEU A 152 1.04 6.62 18.29
N MET A 153 0.20 7.39 17.60
CA MET A 153 0.59 8.10 16.38
C MET A 153 1.65 9.19 16.58
N LYS A 154 1.85 9.65 17.83
CA LYS A 154 2.86 10.65 18.20
C LYS A 154 4.21 10.06 18.56
N ARG A 155 4.34 8.73 18.61
CA ARG A 155 5.57 8.05 19.01
C ARG A 155 6.65 8.22 17.95
N GLN A 156 7.69 9.00 18.28
CA GLN A 156 8.80 9.31 17.36
C GLN A 156 9.67 8.10 17.04
N ASP A 157 9.74 7.13 17.95
CA ASP A 157 10.50 5.89 17.77
C ASP A 157 9.91 4.94 16.71
N LEU A 158 8.64 5.16 16.34
CA LEU A 158 7.95 4.41 15.28
C LEU A 158 7.99 5.10 13.91
N LEU A 159 8.42 6.36 13.88
CA LEU A 159 8.54 7.11 12.63
C LEU A 159 9.86 6.74 11.92
N PRO A 160 9.87 6.71 10.58
CA PRO A 160 11.12 6.57 9.86
C PRO A 160 12.06 7.73 10.19
N PRO A 161 13.40 7.48 10.24
CA PRO A 161 14.35 8.55 10.46
C PRO A 161 14.17 9.64 9.39
N ALA A 162 14.25 10.90 9.81
CA ALA A 162 14.22 12.02 8.88
C ALA A 162 15.36 11.85 7.84
N PRO A 163 15.11 12.15 6.56
CA PRO A 163 16.20 12.11 5.57
C PRO A 163 17.31 13.04 6.04
N ALA A 164 18.56 12.56 5.96
CA ALA A 164 19.71 13.38 6.28
C ALA A 164 19.66 14.65 5.40
N SER A 165 19.66 15.80 6.05
CA SER A 165 19.77 17.08 5.34
C SER A 165 21.13 17.11 4.65
N GLU A 166 21.14 17.05 3.31
CA GLU A 166 22.29 17.38 2.50
C GLU A 166 22.63 18.87 2.57
#